data_e9db7b99a58171235b106c3a93fcbaa8
#
_entry.id   e9db7b99a58171235b106c3a93fcbaa8
#
_cell.length_a   1.000
_cell.length_b   1.000
_cell.length_c   1.000
_cell.angle_alpha   90.00
_cell.angle_beta   90.00
_cell.angle_gamma   90.00
#
_symmetry.space_group_name_H-M   'P 1'
#
loop_
_entity.id
_entity.type
_entity.pdbx_description
1 polymer ?
#
loop_
_entity_poly.entity_id
_entity_poly.type
_entity_poly.pdbx_seq_one_letter_code
_entity_poly.pdbx_strand_id
1 'polypeptide(L)'
;GISENINLVVIPDDSIPHFTVDVNEAMQLAFQNNPDISAFERRRLQSESNVAEAKANRGFKAALYAQFGLTQSNEKLKESYRDPMDQQLVTLGIRIPILDWGVGKGRVKVAKSNRDKVYTELEQERMDFELNVAKIVKQFNIQAGKVAIAYKTDQTAQRRNDVARRLYLLGKSTILDLNAAIAEKDNSRRAYIAALYNYWNLYYGLRSLTGYDFEKMIPITEDYELLLNN
;
A
#
# COMPACT_ATOMS: atom_id res chain seq x y z
N GLY A 1 -9.78 24.87 -1.49
CA GLY A 1 -9.33 24.41 -2.79
C GLY A 1 -8.31 25.36 -3.39
N ILE A 2 -7.28 24.84 -4.05
CA ILE A 2 -6.27 25.62 -4.77
C ILE A 2 -6.95 26.24 -6.00
N SER A 3 -6.87 27.55 -6.18
CA SER A 3 -7.44 28.23 -7.35
C SER A 3 -6.64 27.90 -8.62
N GLU A 4 -7.31 27.76 -9.78
CA GLU A 4 -6.71 27.37 -11.07
C GLU A 4 -5.56 28.25 -11.59
N ASN A 5 -5.30 29.41 -10.97
CA ASN A 5 -4.28 30.38 -11.40
C ASN A 5 -2.99 30.36 -10.58
N ILE A 6 -2.73 29.34 -9.76
CA ILE A 6 -1.50 29.23 -8.99
C ILE A 6 -0.46 28.46 -9.80
N ASN A 7 0.61 29.13 -10.23
CA ASN A 7 1.81 28.47 -10.75
C ASN A 7 2.58 27.83 -9.58
N LEU A 8 2.40 26.52 -9.43
CA LEU A 8 3.17 25.71 -8.47
C LEU A 8 4.56 25.43 -9.06
N VAL A 9 5.57 26.07 -8.51
CA VAL A 9 6.99 25.74 -8.80
C VAL A 9 7.46 24.81 -7.68
N VAL A 10 7.64 23.53 -8.01
CA VAL A 10 8.22 22.55 -7.09
C VAL A 10 9.74 22.68 -7.15
N ILE A 11 10.33 23.16 -6.06
CA ILE A 11 11.79 23.22 -5.89
C ILE A 11 12.17 22.00 -5.05
N PRO A 12 13.02 21.08 -5.55
CA PRO A 12 13.49 19.96 -4.74
C PRO A 12 14.35 20.49 -3.58
N ASP A 13 14.16 19.91 -2.39
CA ASP A 13 15.00 20.22 -1.25
C ASP A 13 16.39 19.62 -1.48
N ASP A 14 17.40 20.49 -1.57
CA ASP A 14 18.80 20.11 -1.76
C ASP A 14 19.46 19.61 -0.46
N SER A 15 18.83 19.87 0.69
CA SER A 15 19.30 19.45 2.00
C SER A 15 18.75 18.07 2.32
N ILE A 16 19.58 17.03 2.16
CA ILE A 16 19.20 15.68 2.54
C ILE A 16 19.64 15.35 3.97
N PRO A 17 18.77 14.73 4.79
CA PRO A 17 19.15 14.23 6.10
C PRO A 17 20.22 13.15 6.01
N HIS A 18 21.19 13.16 6.94
CA HIS A 18 22.26 12.16 7.02
C HIS A 18 22.05 11.24 8.21
N PHE A 19 21.42 10.11 7.97
CA PHE A 19 21.30 9.02 8.94
C PHE A 19 21.32 7.67 8.24
N THR A 20 21.50 6.62 9.01
CA THR A 20 21.44 5.24 8.54
C THR A 20 20.36 4.50 9.31
N VAL A 21 19.72 3.55 8.67
CA VAL A 21 18.65 2.75 9.24
C VAL A 21 19.12 1.31 9.41
N ASP A 22 18.89 0.73 10.59
CA ASP A 22 19.12 -0.69 10.81
C ASP A 22 18.02 -1.53 10.16
N VAL A 23 18.43 -2.60 9.49
CA VAL A 23 17.49 -3.48 8.76
C VAL A 23 16.54 -4.19 9.70
N ASN A 24 17.03 -4.63 10.88
CA ASN A 24 16.20 -5.39 11.83
C ASN A 24 15.19 -4.47 12.52
N GLU A 25 15.61 -3.26 12.88
CA GLU A 25 14.71 -2.23 13.43
C GLU A 25 13.60 -1.87 12.43
N ALA A 26 13.97 -1.58 11.18
CA ALA A 26 13.01 -1.29 10.13
C ALA A 26 12.05 -2.46 9.89
N MET A 27 12.55 -3.71 9.95
CA MET A 27 11.75 -4.91 9.82
C MET A 27 10.71 -5.02 10.93
N GLN A 28 11.12 -4.83 12.19
CA GLN A 28 10.21 -4.90 13.34
C GLN A 28 9.11 -3.84 13.23
N LEU A 29 9.48 -2.60 12.89
CA LEU A 29 8.52 -1.50 12.72
C LEU A 29 7.57 -1.76 11.54
N ALA A 30 8.06 -2.29 10.42
CA ALA A 30 7.24 -2.64 9.28
C ALA A 30 6.22 -3.73 9.64
N PHE A 31 6.62 -4.78 10.38
CA PHE A 31 5.68 -5.81 10.85
C PHE A 31 4.65 -5.29 11.84
N GLN A 32 4.99 -4.30 12.64
CA GLN A 32 4.06 -3.73 13.62
C GLN A 32 3.04 -2.77 12.98
N ASN A 33 3.48 -1.95 12.03
CA ASN A 33 2.72 -0.80 11.58
C ASN A 33 2.13 -0.95 10.18
N ASN A 34 2.67 -1.88 9.35
CA ASN A 34 2.21 -1.98 7.96
C ASN A 34 0.85 -2.68 7.86
N PRO A 35 -0.14 -2.08 7.16
CA PRO A 35 -1.47 -2.64 7.01
C PRO A 35 -1.50 -3.97 6.24
N ASP A 36 -0.50 -4.27 5.42
CA ASP A 36 -0.42 -5.53 4.68
C ASP A 36 -0.32 -6.73 5.63
N ILE A 37 0.32 -6.56 6.79
CA ILE A 37 0.43 -7.63 7.81
C ILE A 37 -0.95 -7.98 8.36
N SER A 38 -1.78 -6.97 8.66
CA SER A 38 -3.17 -7.19 9.06
C SER A 38 -4.02 -7.82 7.94
N ALA A 39 -3.71 -7.50 6.68
CA ALA A 39 -4.36 -8.11 5.53
C ALA A 39 -4.00 -9.60 5.37
N PHE A 40 -2.75 -9.99 5.66
CA PHE A 40 -2.32 -11.40 5.67
C PHE A 40 -3.12 -12.19 6.71
N GLU A 41 -3.22 -11.67 7.93
CA GLU A 41 -3.96 -12.34 9.01
C GLU A 41 -5.46 -12.46 8.67
N ARG A 42 -6.07 -11.42 8.13
CA ARG A 42 -7.46 -11.47 7.67
C ARG A 42 -7.68 -12.54 6.59
N ARG A 43 -6.80 -12.66 5.60
CA ARG A 43 -6.87 -13.69 4.56
C ARG A 43 -6.71 -15.10 5.13
N ARG A 44 -5.82 -15.28 6.12
CA ARG A 44 -5.64 -16.52 6.85
C ARG A 44 -6.95 -16.95 7.53
N LEU A 45 -7.50 -16.05 8.36
CA LEU A 45 -8.76 -16.29 9.09
C LEU A 45 -9.94 -16.54 8.15
N GLN A 46 -10.02 -15.81 7.03
CA GLN A 46 -11.05 -16.04 6.03
C GLN A 46 -10.97 -17.43 5.41
N SER A 47 -9.76 -17.92 5.12
CA SER A 47 -9.56 -19.26 4.59
C SER A 47 -9.96 -20.35 5.57
N GLU A 48 -9.70 -20.14 6.86
CA GLU A 48 -10.17 -21.04 7.94
C GLU A 48 -11.69 -21.01 8.09
N SER A 49 -12.29 -19.84 8.04
CA SER A 49 -13.74 -19.65 8.06
C SER A 49 -14.43 -20.40 6.92
N ASN A 50 -13.87 -20.35 5.71
CA ASN A 50 -14.39 -21.06 4.55
C ASN A 50 -14.39 -22.60 4.76
N VAL A 51 -13.36 -23.13 5.44
CA VAL A 51 -13.31 -24.55 5.82
C VAL A 51 -14.36 -24.88 6.86
N ALA A 52 -14.55 -24.02 7.87
CA ALA A 52 -15.57 -24.18 8.90
C ALA A 52 -16.98 -24.15 8.29
N GLU A 53 -17.24 -23.23 7.37
CA GLU A 53 -18.49 -23.12 6.63
C GLU A 53 -18.75 -24.38 5.79
N ALA A 54 -17.74 -24.87 5.04
CA ALA A 54 -17.88 -26.09 4.26
C ALA A 54 -18.21 -27.32 5.13
N LYS A 55 -17.65 -27.39 6.35
CA LYS A 55 -17.97 -28.43 7.33
C LYS A 55 -19.39 -28.29 7.87
N ALA A 56 -19.80 -27.07 8.24
CA ALA A 56 -21.15 -26.78 8.73
C ALA A 56 -22.21 -27.09 7.66
N ASN A 57 -21.94 -26.73 6.41
CA ASN A 57 -22.83 -26.98 5.29
C ASN A 57 -23.01 -28.47 4.92
N ARG A 58 -22.14 -29.35 5.44
CA ARG A 58 -22.26 -30.81 5.28
C ARG A 58 -23.26 -31.43 6.24
N GLY A 59 -23.52 -30.79 7.41
CA GLY A 59 -24.39 -31.29 8.46
C GLY A 59 -25.87 -30.94 8.25
N PHE A 60 -26.66 -31.17 9.30
CA PHE A 60 -28.05 -30.70 9.35
C PHE A 60 -28.09 -29.19 9.40
N LYS A 61 -29.12 -28.60 8.81
CA LYS A 61 -29.39 -27.16 8.85
C LYS A 61 -30.73 -26.91 9.50
N ALA A 62 -30.76 -26.03 10.48
CA ALA A 62 -31.97 -25.47 11.06
C ALA A 62 -32.08 -23.99 10.65
N ALA A 63 -33.26 -23.58 10.23
CA ALA A 63 -33.57 -22.19 9.91
C ALA A 63 -34.81 -21.77 10.64
N LEU A 64 -34.73 -20.67 11.39
CA LEU A 64 -35.84 -20.00 12.02
C LEU A 64 -36.17 -18.76 11.21
N TYR A 65 -37.36 -18.69 10.68
CA TYR A 65 -37.87 -17.52 9.98
C TYR A 65 -39.02 -16.93 10.77
N ALA A 66 -38.96 -15.66 11.13
CA ALA A 66 -40.02 -14.91 11.78
C ALA A 66 -40.38 -13.71 10.92
N GLN A 67 -41.64 -13.57 10.60
CA GLN A 67 -42.16 -12.44 9.85
C GLN A 67 -43.28 -11.78 10.68
N PHE A 68 -43.15 -10.48 10.81
CA PHE A 68 -44.18 -9.62 11.44
C PHE A 68 -44.61 -8.60 10.39
N GLY A 69 -45.89 -8.41 10.22
CA GLY A 69 -46.42 -7.50 9.24
C GLY A 69 -47.88 -7.16 9.52
N LEU A 70 -48.40 -6.24 8.77
CA LEU A 70 -49.81 -5.89 8.72
C LEU A 70 -50.34 -6.37 7.38
N THR A 71 -51.48 -7.06 7.41
CA THR A 71 -52.15 -7.50 6.20
C THR A 71 -53.61 -7.12 6.26
N GLN A 72 -54.18 -6.74 5.13
CA GLN A 72 -55.59 -6.53 4.99
C GLN A 72 -56.03 -6.79 3.55
N SER A 73 -57.16 -7.44 3.38
CA SER A 73 -57.80 -7.65 2.10
C SER A 73 -59.22 -7.13 2.14
N ASN A 74 -59.54 -6.20 1.25
CA ASN A 74 -60.91 -5.65 1.15
C ASN A 74 -61.22 -5.39 -0.34
N GLU A 75 -62.51 -5.43 -0.70
CA GLU A 75 -62.96 -5.17 -2.07
C GLU A 75 -62.76 -3.71 -2.53
N LYS A 76 -62.66 -2.77 -1.58
CA LYS A 76 -62.45 -1.34 -1.87
C LYS A 76 -61.11 -0.86 -1.33
N LEU A 77 -60.32 -0.24 -2.18
CA LEU A 77 -58.99 0.31 -1.86
C LEU A 77 -58.95 1.24 -0.62
N LYS A 78 -60.00 2.03 -0.38
CA LYS A 78 -60.10 2.95 0.77
C LYS A 78 -60.30 2.23 2.12
N GLU A 79 -60.90 1.06 2.08
CA GLU A 79 -61.22 0.25 3.28
C GLU A 79 -60.03 -0.66 3.62
N SER A 80 -59.15 -0.94 2.66
CA SER A 80 -57.91 -1.72 2.85
C SER A 80 -56.82 -1.04 3.73
N TYR A 81 -57.01 0.21 4.12
CA TYR A 81 -56.08 0.94 5.00
C TYR A 81 -56.66 1.29 6.36
N ARG A 82 -57.90 0.88 6.64
CA ARG A 82 -58.63 1.40 7.79
C ARG A 82 -58.46 0.60 9.07
N ASP A 83 -58.27 -0.74 8.97
CA ASP A 83 -58.08 -1.62 10.12
C ASP A 83 -57.16 -2.79 9.71
N PRO A 84 -55.85 -2.57 9.65
CA PRO A 84 -54.90 -3.64 9.29
C PRO A 84 -54.87 -4.72 10.38
N MET A 85 -54.90 -5.97 9.95
CA MET A 85 -54.76 -7.13 10.83
C MET A 85 -53.28 -7.47 11.03
N ASP A 86 -52.89 -7.75 12.25
CA ASP A 86 -51.55 -8.24 12.58
C ASP A 86 -51.33 -9.62 11.97
N GLN A 87 -50.28 -9.72 11.19
CA GLN A 87 -49.78 -10.98 10.64
C GLN A 87 -48.49 -11.37 11.31
N GLN A 88 -48.49 -12.50 11.99
CA GLN A 88 -47.32 -13.07 12.62
C GLN A 88 -47.11 -14.48 12.07
N LEU A 89 -45.93 -14.72 11.50
CA LEU A 89 -45.55 -16.03 10.96
C LEU A 89 -44.21 -16.43 11.54
N VAL A 90 -44.17 -17.58 12.22
CA VAL A 90 -42.91 -18.20 12.66
C VAL A 90 -42.78 -19.55 12.02
N THR A 91 -41.73 -19.74 11.25
CA THR A 91 -41.46 -21.01 10.55
C THR A 91 -40.13 -21.58 11.02
N LEU A 92 -40.14 -22.81 11.52
CA LEU A 92 -38.93 -23.58 11.83
C LEU A 92 -38.73 -24.63 10.75
N GLY A 93 -37.67 -24.47 9.99
CA GLY A 93 -37.25 -25.43 8.95
C GLY A 93 -36.05 -26.26 9.40
N ILE A 94 -36.11 -27.57 9.26
CA ILE A 94 -34.96 -28.46 9.49
C ILE A 94 -34.70 -29.22 8.18
N ARG A 95 -33.40 -29.13 7.71
CA ARG A 95 -32.95 -29.85 6.52
C ARG A 95 -31.83 -30.81 6.90
N ILE A 96 -32.05 -32.08 6.69
CA ILE A 96 -31.10 -33.17 6.94
C ILE A 96 -30.75 -33.82 5.61
N PRO A 97 -29.48 -33.75 5.14
CA PRO A 97 -29.03 -34.46 3.94
C PRO A 97 -28.89 -35.95 4.29
N ILE A 98 -29.78 -36.78 3.78
CA ILE A 98 -29.76 -38.23 4.01
C ILE A 98 -28.74 -38.92 3.10
N LEU A 99 -28.61 -38.46 1.85
CA LEU A 99 -27.68 -39.00 0.87
C LEU A 99 -27.20 -37.88 -0.05
N ASP A 100 -25.92 -37.60 -0.03
CA ASP A 100 -25.28 -36.53 -0.84
C ASP A 100 -24.23 -37.04 -1.83
N TRP A 101 -24.11 -38.37 -1.97
CA TRP A 101 -23.13 -39.02 -2.85
C TRP A 101 -21.69 -38.55 -2.66
N GLY A 102 -21.35 -38.11 -1.49
CA GLY A 102 -20.01 -37.60 -1.14
C GLY A 102 -19.72 -36.15 -1.54
N VAL A 103 -20.69 -35.40 -2.06
CA VAL A 103 -20.55 -34.01 -2.46
C VAL A 103 -20.09 -33.12 -1.28
N GLY A 104 -20.70 -33.26 -0.11
CA GLY A 104 -20.31 -32.52 1.10
C GLY A 104 -18.86 -32.82 1.54
N LYS A 105 -18.44 -34.08 1.46
CA LYS A 105 -17.05 -34.49 1.72
C LYS A 105 -16.10 -33.89 0.69
N GLY A 106 -16.48 -33.86 -0.57
CA GLY A 106 -15.73 -33.22 -1.65
C GLY A 106 -15.55 -31.74 -1.44
N ARG A 107 -16.61 -31.01 -1.08
CA ARG A 107 -16.57 -29.55 -0.77
C ARG A 107 -15.62 -29.24 0.38
N VAL A 108 -15.65 -30.01 1.47
CA VAL A 108 -14.71 -29.84 2.59
C VAL A 108 -13.26 -30.08 2.14
N LYS A 109 -13.02 -31.09 1.28
CA LYS A 109 -11.69 -31.35 0.74
C LYS A 109 -11.18 -30.17 -0.10
N VAL A 110 -12.03 -29.64 -0.98
CA VAL A 110 -11.70 -28.45 -1.80
C VAL A 110 -11.42 -27.23 -0.91
N ALA A 111 -12.27 -26.97 0.10
CA ALA A 111 -12.05 -25.85 1.03
C ALA A 111 -10.73 -25.98 1.79
N LYS A 112 -10.36 -27.19 2.23
CA LYS A 112 -9.05 -27.43 2.88
C LYS A 112 -7.90 -27.21 1.91
N SER A 113 -7.97 -27.72 0.69
CA SER A 113 -6.94 -27.49 -0.33
C SER A 113 -6.76 -26.00 -0.65
N ASN A 114 -7.88 -25.25 -0.73
CA ASN A 114 -7.82 -23.80 -0.92
C ASN A 114 -7.20 -23.07 0.27
N ARG A 115 -7.50 -23.49 1.51
CA ARG A 115 -6.83 -22.97 2.70
C ARG A 115 -5.32 -23.20 2.66
N ASP A 116 -4.90 -24.43 2.34
CA ASP A 116 -3.49 -24.82 2.28
C ASP A 116 -2.76 -24.01 1.19
N LYS A 117 -3.40 -23.77 0.04
CA LYS A 117 -2.93 -22.87 -1.00
C LYS A 117 -2.74 -21.46 -0.47
N VAL A 118 -3.75 -20.90 0.20
CA VAL A 118 -3.67 -19.55 0.80
C VAL A 118 -2.52 -19.46 1.79
N TYR A 119 -2.28 -20.48 2.61
CA TYR A 119 -1.17 -20.49 3.56
C TYR A 119 0.18 -20.40 2.84
N THR A 120 0.39 -21.18 1.79
CA THR A 120 1.62 -21.13 1.01
C THR A 120 1.80 -19.77 0.32
N GLU A 121 0.73 -19.18 -0.21
CA GLU A 121 0.76 -17.84 -0.79
C GLU A 121 1.15 -16.77 0.24
N LEU A 122 0.56 -16.83 1.45
CA LEU A 122 0.88 -15.89 2.54
C LEU A 122 2.32 -16.04 3.04
N GLU A 123 2.85 -17.26 3.10
CA GLU A 123 4.25 -17.53 3.42
C GLU A 123 5.19 -16.88 2.40
N GLN A 124 4.87 -17.02 1.10
CA GLN A 124 5.63 -16.38 0.03
C GLN A 124 5.53 -14.85 0.10
N GLU A 125 4.33 -14.30 0.25
CA GLU A 125 4.12 -12.85 0.36
C GLU A 125 4.87 -12.26 1.58
N ARG A 126 4.92 -12.98 2.69
CA ARG A 126 5.70 -12.59 3.87
C ARG A 126 7.19 -12.54 3.58
N MET A 127 7.74 -13.55 2.92
CA MET A 127 9.15 -13.56 2.52
C MET A 127 9.46 -12.42 1.54
N ASP A 128 8.58 -12.17 0.57
CA ASP A 128 8.74 -11.07 -0.38
C ASP A 128 8.68 -9.71 0.33
N PHE A 129 7.81 -9.56 1.33
CA PHE A 129 7.74 -8.36 2.17
C PHE A 129 9.05 -8.14 2.93
N GLU A 130 9.59 -9.17 3.59
CA GLU A 130 10.87 -9.11 4.31
C GLU A 130 12.03 -8.72 3.39
N LEU A 131 12.10 -9.33 2.20
CA LEU A 131 13.10 -8.99 1.20
C LEU A 131 12.96 -7.55 0.69
N ASN A 132 11.73 -7.07 0.52
CA ASN A 132 11.46 -5.69 0.08
C ASN A 132 11.90 -4.68 1.14
N VAL A 133 11.59 -4.90 2.42
CA VAL A 133 12.04 -4.05 3.53
C VAL A 133 13.57 -3.97 3.53
N ALA A 134 14.24 -5.13 3.53
CA ALA A 134 15.70 -5.19 3.55
C ALA A 134 16.35 -4.50 2.33
N LYS A 135 15.74 -4.65 1.15
CA LYS A 135 16.18 -4.01 -0.09
C LYS A 135 16.07 -2.49 0.01
N ILE A 136 14.91 -1.96 0.44
CA ILE A 136 14.66 -0.51 0.55
C ILE A 136 15.63 0.11 1.56
N VAL A 137 15.82 -0.50 2.74
CA VAL A 137 16.77 -0.01 3.75
C VAL A 137 18.19 0.04 3.21
N LYS A 138 18.66 -1.05 2.58
CA LYS A 138 20.00 -1.07 2.00
C LYS A 138 20.19 -0.03 0.89
N GLN A 139 19.18 0.13 0.03
CA GLN A 139 19.21 1.16 -1.02
C GLN A 139 19.23 2.56 -0.44
N PHE A 140 18.43 2.83 0.60
CA PHE A 140 18.40 4.10 1.29
C PHE A 140 19.77 4.45 1.91
N ASN A 141 20.37 3.52 2.65
CA ASN A 141 21.64 3.75 3.33
C ASN A 141 22.80 4.10 2.38
N ILE A 142 22.78 3.62 1.14
CA ILE A 142 23.81 3.98 0.15
C ILE A 142 23.45 5.22 -0.69
N GLN A 143 22.19 5.65 -0.68
CA GLN A 143 21.72 6.68 -1.60
C GLN A 143 22.25 8.06 -1.24
N ALA A 144 22.43 8.39 0.03
CA ALA A 144 23.03 9.64 0.48
C ALA A 144 24.44 9.83 -0.11
N GLY A 145 25.26 8.76 -0.11
CA GLY A 145 26.57 8.75 -0.74
C GLY A 145 26.50 8.98 -2.26
N LYS A 146 25.51 8.39 -2.93
CA LYS A 146 25.30 8.60 -4.37
C LYS A 146 24.92 10.06 -4.68
N VAL A 147 24.09 10.69 -3.86
CA VAL A 147 23.73 12.11 -4.00
C VAL A 147 24.96 12.99 -3.84
N ALA A 148 25.79 12.74 -2.81
CA ALA A 148 27.02 13.49 -2.59
C ALA A 148 28.01 13.39 -3.77
N ILE A 149 28.17 12.19 -4.33
CA ILE A 149 29.02 11.98 -5.52
C ILE A 149 28.44 12.73 -6.71
N ALA A 150 27.16 12.59 -6.99
CA ALA A 150 26.49 13.23 -8.12
C ALA A 150 26.56 14.78 -8.02
N TYR A 151 26.38 15.33 -6.83
CA TYR A 151 26.54 16.75 -6.55
C TYR A 151 27.96 17.24 -6.87
N LYS A 152 28.98 16.53 -6.39
CA LYS A 152 30.39 16.86 -6.65
C LYS A 152 30.74 16.77 -8.14
N THR A 153 30.17 15.80 -8.84
CA THR A 153 30.31 15.64 -10.28
C THR A 153 29.67 16.81 -11.04
N ASP A 154 28.46 17.22 -10.65
CA ASP A 154 27.77 18.37 -11.23
C ASP A 154 28.60 19.66 -11.03
N GLN A 155 29.10 19.92 -9.83
CA GLN A 155 29.97 21.09 -9.57
C GLN A 155 31.24 21.07 -10.42
N THR A 156 31.85 19.89 -10.60
CA THR A 156 33.06 19.76 -11.38
C THR A 156 32.79 20.00 -12.88
N ALA A 157 31.67 19.46 -13.38
CA ALA A 157 31.25 19.67 -14.76
C ALA A 157 30.90 21.14 -15.05
N GLN A 158 30.29 21.85 -14.10
CA GLN A 158 30.02 23.29 -14.20
C GLN A 158 31.31 24.09 -14.32
N ARG A 159 32.30 23.85 -13.43
CA ARG A 159 33.59 24.52 -13.47
C ARG A 159 34.33 24.23 -14.80
N ARG A 160 34.29 23.00 -15.28
CA ARG A 160 34.87 22.60 -16.55
C ARG A 160 34.22 23.34 -17.72
N ASN A 161 32.90 23.45 -17.73
CA ASN A 161 32.19 24.23 -18.74
C ASN A 161 32.56 25.71 -18.71
N ASP A 162 32.74 26.34 -17.53
CA ASP A 162 33.14 27.72 -17.41
C ASP A 162 34.56 27.96 -17.96
N VAL A 163 35.47 27.02 -17.69
CA VAL A 163 36.84 27.06 -18.26
C VAL A 163 36.81 26.89 -19.76
N ALA A 164 36.10 25.88 -20.29
CA ALA A 164 35.97 25.64 -21.73
C ALA A 164 35.40 26.86 -22.45
N ARG A 165 34.37 27.51 -21.87
CA ARG A 165 33.80 28.74 -22.44
C ARG A 165 34.79 29.88 -22.50
N ARG A 166 35.61 30.11 -21.44
CA ARG A 166 36.65 31.14 -21.41
C ARG A 166 37.72 30.87 -22.43
N LEU A 167 38.21 29.63 -22.56
CA LEU A 167 39.20 29.24 -23.54
C LEU A 167 38.70 29.41 -24.96
N TYR A 168 37.45 29.07 -25.24
CA TYR A 168 36.82 29.27 -26.53
C TYR A 168 36.78 30.76 -26.92
N LEU A 169 36.35 31.65 -26.00
CA LEU A 169 36.33 33.10 -26.23
C LEU A 169 37.71 33.69 -26.48
N LEU A 170 38.78 33.09 -25.96
CA LEU A 170 40.18 33.48 -26.18
C LEU A 170 40.75 32.84 -27.44
N GLY A 171 40.00 32.08 -28.22
CA GLY A 171 40.47 31.36 -29.40
C GLY A 171 41.45 30.20 -29.09
N LYS A 172 41.50 29.73 -27.82
CA LYS A 172 42.40 28.67 -27.34
C LYS A 172 41.75 27.28 -27.25
N SER A 173 40.51 27.14 -27.66
CA SER A 173 39.75 25.87 -27.64
C SER A 173 38.80 25.83 -28.85
N THR A 174 38.38 24.63 -29.23
CA THR A 174 37.46 24.41 -30.36
C THR A 174 36.00 24.47 -29.94
N ILE A 175 35.10 24.68 -30.92
CA ILE A 175 33.66 24.58 -30.67
C ILE A 175 33.22 23.18 -30.20
N LEU A 176 33.95 22.13 -30.65
CA LEU A 176 33.75 20.76 -30.24
C LEU A 176 33.99 20.57 -28.74
N ASP A 177 35.10 21.15 -28.23
CA ASP A 177 35.45 21.10 -26.80
C ASP A 177 34.41 21.81 -25.96
N LEU A 178 33.92 22.97 -26.42
CA LEU A 178 32.86 23.71 -25.74
C LEU A 178 31.53 22.92 -25.71
N ASN A 179 31.13 22.35 -26.84
CA ASN A 179 29.90 21.55 -26.90
C ASN A 179 30.00 20.30 -26.02
N ALA A 180 31.17 19.64 -25.98
CA ALA A 180 31.41 18.50 -25.08
C ALA A 180 31.27 18.92 -23.60
N ALA A 181 31.82 20.06 -23.20
CA ALA A 181 31.70 20.57 -21.83
C ALA A 181 30.28 20.98 -21.47
N ILE A 182 29.50 21.55 -22.39
CA ILE A 182 28.07 21.84 -22.19
C ILE A 182 27.27 20.55 -21.98
N ALA A 183 27.49 19.56 -22.87
CA ALA A 183 26.79 18.26 -22.77
C ALA A 183 27.11 17.54 -21.45
N GLU A 184 28.39 17.57 -21.03
CA GLU A 184 28.80 16.99 -19.74
C GLU A 184 28.14 17.70 -18.54
N LYS A 185 28.12 19.04 -18.53
CA LYS A 185 27.45 19.84 -17.50
C LYS A 185 25.96 19.46 -17.40
N ASP A 186 25.27 19.40 -18.53
CA ASP A 186 23.83 19.11 -18.56
C ASP A 186 23.53 17.65 -18.14
N ASN A 187 24.38 16.71 -18.53
CA ASN A 187 24.27 15.31 -18.11
C ASN A 187 24.49 15.16 -16.59
N SER A 188 25.53 15.82 -16.06
CA SER A 188 25.85 15.77 -14.63
C SER A 188 24.75 16.41 -13.79
N ARG A 189 24.15 17.51 -14.25
CA ARG A 189 23.02 18.13 -13.60
C ARG A 189 21.80 17.22 -13.54
N ARG A 190 21.46 16.57 -14.66
CA ARG A 190 20.37 15.58 -14.70
C ARG A 190 20.64 14.40 -13.76
N ALA A 191 21.87 13.90 -13.71
CA ALA A 191 22.26 12.81 -12.84
C ALA A 191 22.12 13.19 -11.34
N TYR A 192 22.49 14.42 -10.97
CA TYR A 192 22.32 14.93 -9.62
C TYR A 192 20.82 15.01 -9.23
N ILE A 193 19.99 15.60 -10.10
CA ILE A 193 18.54 15.69 -9.86
C ILE A 193 17.91 14.29 -9.72
N ALA A 194 18.31 13.35 -10.57
CA ALA A 194 17.84 11.97 -10.48
C ALA A 194 18.29 11.28 -9.18
N ALA A 195 19.49 11.56 -8.69
CA ALA A 195 19.97 11.01 -7.43
C ALA A 195 19.18 11.58 -6.22
N LEU A 196 18.87 12.89 -6.22
CA LEU A 196 17.99 13.53 -5.23
C LEU A 196 16.59 12.92 -5.25
N TYR A 197 15.98 12.81 -6.42
CA TYR A 197 14.66 12.22 -6.58
C TYR A 197 14.61 10.79 -6.02
N ASN A 198 15.62 9.97 -6.33
CA ASN A 198 15.71 8.61 -5.81
C ASN A 198 15.90 8.58 -4.29
N TYR A 199 16.63 9.54 -3.72
CA TYR A 199 16.79 9.66 -2.27
C TYR A 199 15.43 9.91 -1.59
N TRP A 200 14.68 10.88 -2.06
CA TRP A 200 13.39 11.22 -1.47
C TRP A 200 12.34 10.12 -1.68
N ASN A 201 12.37 9.44 -2.83
CA ASN A 201 11.51 8.28 -3.04
C ASN A 201 11.80 7.14 -2.03
N LEU A 202 13.07 6.85 -1.79
CA LEU A 202 13.45 5.84 -0.81
C LEU A 202 13.13 6.28 0.63
N TYR A 203 13.33 7.57 0.95
CA TYR A 203 13.00 8.15 2.25
C TYR A 203 11.50 8.02 2.56
N TYR A 204 10.64 8.49 1.66
CA TYR A 204 9.20 8.40 1.86
C TYR A 204 8.67 6.97 1.71
N GLY A 205 9.27 6.16 0.84
CA GLY A 205 8.98 4.75 0.73
C GLY A 205 9.26 3.98 2.02
N LEU A 206 10.38 4.27 2.67
CA LEU A 206 10.75 3.69 3.96
C LEU A 206 9.75 4.10 5.06
N ARG A 207 9.40 5.40 5.13
CA ARG A 207 8.40 5.91 6.08
C ARG A 207 7.04 5.26 5.89
N SER A 208 6.58 5.15 4.65
CA SER A 208 5.31 4.48 4.33
C SER A 208 5.31 3.00 4.69
N LEU A 209 6.44 2.32 4.46
CA LEU A 209 6.58 0.89 4.69
C LEU A 209 6.62 0.53 6.19
N THR A 210 7.27 1.38 6.99
CA THR A 210 7.50 1.14 8.42
C THR A 210 6.52 1.89 9.32
N GLY A 211 5.77 2.86 8.81
CA GLY A 211 4.95 3.75 9.63
C GLY A 211 5.78 4.58 10.64
N TYR A 212 7.07 4.81 10.35
CA TYR A 212 8.02 5.44 11.27
C TYR A 212 8.89 6.48 10.56
N ASP A 213 9.15 7.58 11.23
CA ASP A 213 10.07 8.63 10.79
C ASP A 213 11.42 8.44 11.49
N PHE A 214 12.38 7.86 10.77
CA PHE A 214 13.72 7.57 11.28
C PHE A 214 14.59 8.83 11.49
N GLU A 215 14.26 9.94 10.83
CA GLU A 215 14.95 11.21 11.05
C GLU A 215 14.56 11.83 12.40
N LYS A 216 13.26 11.81 12.69
CA LYS A 216 12.70 12.39 13.92
C LYS A 216 12.61 11.39 15.07
N MET A 217 12.82 10.09 14.78
CA MET A 217 12.70 8.99 15.73
C MET A 217 11.31 8.89 16.37
N ILE A 218 10.25 9.09 15.58
CA ILE A 218 8.86 9.07 16.03
C ILE A 218 7.98 8.20 15.10
N PRO A 219 6.96 7.52 15.62
CA PRO A 219 5.97 6.85 14.79
C PRO A 219 5.14 7.89 14.00
N ILE A 220 4.74 7.51 12.78
CA ILE A 220 3.85 8.32 11.95
C ILE A 220 2.43 7.91 12.32
N THR A 221 1.83 8.64 13.26
CA THR A 221 0.43 8.47 13.67
C THR A 221 -0.36 9.71 13.31
N GLU A 222 -1.53 9.52 12.71
CA GLU A 222 -2.50 10.62 12.60
C GLU A 222 -3.36 10.64 13.86
N ASP A 223 -3.49 11.82 14.45
CA ASP A 223 -4.43 12.04 15.55
C ASP A 223 -5.81 12.30 14.96
N TYR A 224 -6.58 11.23 14.80
CA TYR A 224 -7.93 11.29 14.25
C TYR A 224 -8.89 12.10 15.12
N GLU A 225 -8.62 12.25 16.42
CA GLU A 225 -9.43 13.05 17.32
C GLU A 225 -9.33 14.56 16.98
N LEU A 226 -8.17 15.02 16.55
CA LEU A 226 -7.99 16.40 16.09
C LEU A 226 -8.69 16.65 14.74
N LEU A 227 -8.84 15.64 13.88
CA LEU A 227 -9.53 15.76 12.60
C LEU A 227 -11.06 15.76 12.74
N LEU A 228 -11.59 15.12 13.78
CA LEU A 228 -13.03 15.06 14.03
C LEU A 228 -13.56 16.29 14.77
N ASN A 229 -12.69 17.09 15.38
CA ASN A 229 -13.04 18.29 16.18
C ASN A 229 -12.83 19.61 15.42
N ASN A 230 -12.49 19.58 14.14
CA ASN A 230 -12.42 20.71 13.20
C ASN A 230 -13.51 20.58 12.13
#